data_515f3cabb8520cab7fde621a0babe215
#
_entry.id   515f3cabb8520cab7fde621a0babe215
#
_cell.length_a   1.000
_cell.length_b   1.000
_cell.length_c   1.000
_cell.angle_alpha   90.00
_cell.angle_beta   90.00
_cell.angle_gamma   90.00
#
_symmetry.space_group_name_H-M   'P 1'
#
loop_
_entity.id
_entity.type
_entity.pdbx_description
1 polymer ?
#
loop_
_entity_poly.entity_id
_entity_poly.type
_entity_poly.pdbx_seq_one_letter_code
_entity_poly.pdbx_strand_id
1 'polypeptide(L)'
;MKNFIEGYVNALTSEECKTIISYMNEDGRLSPGRVMEPNTGKDIIFKEYKDSSDVRMDLREENEINKIILPSLTKCISLYTKKHPQMNNIDYWEVDHIYNLQKYNPGQCFASSHCENASIVTSYRVLAWMYYLNTVKDGGGTQFDNYEIAVEAVEGRCLIWPAYWTHFHHGIVSKTETKYIATGWFNYIDIV
;
A
#
# COMPACT_ATOMS: atom_id res chain seq x y z
N MET A 1 14.42 10.22 -16.74
CA MET A 1 14.81 8.92 -16.11
C MET A 1 13.54 8.14 -15.81
N LYS A 2 13.51 6.80 -16.00
CA LYS A 2 12.35 6.00 -15.60
C LYS A 2 12.32 5.90 -14.07
N ASN A 3 11.16 6.19 -13.45
CA ASN A 3 11.02 6.14 -11.99
C ASN A 3 10.35 4.84 -11.48
N PHE A 4 9.81 4.00 -12.38
CA PHE A 4 9.13 2.73 -12.06
C PHE A 4 7.93 2.86 -11.10
N ILE A 5 7.40 4.06 -10.91
CA ILE A 5 6.19 4.32 -10.14
C ILE A 5 5.03 4.36 -11.13
N GLU A 6 4.10 3.41 -11.03
CA GLU A 6 2.98 3.31 -11.96
C GLU A 6 1.64 3.51 -11.25
N GLY A 7 0.81 4.35 -11.84
CA GLY A 7 -0.54 4.62 -11.35
C GLY A 7 -1.59 4.14 -12.35
N TYR A 8 -2.55 3.35 -11.88
CA TYR A 8 -3.65 2.81 -12.67
C TYR A 8 -4.96 3.41 -12.15
N VAL A 9 -5.56 4.30 -12.92
CA VAL A 9 -6.86 4.91 -12.58
C VAL A 9 -8.00 3.92 -12.82
N ASN A 10 -9.08 4.05 -12.03
CA ASN A 10 -10.25 3.18 -12.12
C ASN A 10 -9.89 1.68 -11.99
N ALA A 11 -8.86 1.36 -11.20
CA ALA A 11 -8.50 -0.02 -10.89
C ALA A 11 -9.54 -0.69 -9.99
N LEU A 12 -10.20 0.10 -9.12
CA LEU A 12 -11.42 -0.26 -8.42
C LEU A 12 -12.54 0.70 -8.80
N THR A 13 -13.76 0.22 -8.83
CA THR A 13 -14.98 1.03 -8.98
C THR A 13 -15.30 1.76 -7.68
N SER A 14 -16.11 2.81 -7.76
CA SER A 14 -16.59 3.55 -6.57
C SER A 14 -17.39 2.65 -5.61
N GLU A 15 -18.13 1.69 -6.12
CA GLU A 15 -18.88 0.74 -5.31
C GLU A 15 -17.97 -0.22 -4.56
N GLU A 16 -16.97 -0.79 -5.22
CA GLU A 16 -15.94 -1.63 -4.59
C GLU A 16 -15.18 -0.87 -3.50
N CYS A 17 -14.80 0.38 -3.75
CA CYS A 17 -14.16 1.23 -2.75
C CYS A 17 -15.06 1.42 -1.52
N LYS A 18 -16.35 1.72 -1.73
CA LYS A 18 -17.34 1.88 -0.64
C LYS A 18 -17.52 0.60 0.16
N THR A 19 -17.58 -0.55 -0.50
CA THR A 19 -17.67 -1.87 0.16
C THR A 19 -16.48 -2.09 1.08
N ILE A 20 -15.26 -1.82 0.61
CA ILE A 20 -14.04 -1.96 1.43
C ILE A 20 -14.06 -0.99 2.62
N ILE A 21 -14.43 0.28 2.41
CA ILE A 21 -14.53 1.28 3.47
C ILE A 21 -15.59 0.89 4.51
N SER A 22 -16.74 0.39 4.07
CA SER A 22 -17.81 -0.09 4.98
C SER A 22 -17.31 -1.23 5.84
N TYR A 23 -16.65 -2.21 5.25
CA TYR A 23 -16.02 -3.32 5.96
C TYR A 23 -15.03 -2.84 7.03
N MET A 24 -14.19 -1.84 6.70
CA MET A 24 -13.22 -1.28 7.66
C MET A 24 -13.90 -0.61 8.87
N ASN A 25 -15.05 0.03 8.65
CA ASN A 25 -15.75 0.80 9.69
C ASN A 25 -16.74 -0.05 10.51
N GLU A 26 -16.84 -1.36 10.31
CA GLU A 26 -17.57 -2.25 11.19
C GLU A 26 -16.94 -2.29 12.59
N ASP A 27 -17.78 -2.40 13.61
CA ASP A 27 -17.36 -2.34 15.02
C ASP A 27 -16.26 -3.39 15.34
N GLY A 28 -15.23 -2.94 16.02
CA GLY A 28 -14.14 -3.79 16.50
C GLY A 28 -13.11 -4.23 15.47
N ARG A 29 -13.22 -3.87 14.18
CA ARG A 29 -12.23 -4.26 13.16
C ARG A 29 -10.96 -3.44 13.21
N LEU A 30 -11.06 -2.14 13.44
CA LEU A 30 -9.91 -1.23 13.42
C LEU A 30 -9.06 -1.37 14.69
N SER A 31 -7.76 -1.47 14.52
CA SER A 31 -6.75 -1.45 15.57
C SER A 31 -5.70 -0.37 15.29
N PRO A 32 -4.97 0.14 16.32
CA PRO A 32 -3.91 1.12 16.08
C PRO A 32 -2.88 0.60 15.09
N GLY A 33 -2.51 1.45 14.11
CA GLY A 33 -1.49 1.13 13.12
C GLY A 33 -0.15 0.81 13.77
N ARG A 34 0.56 -0.17 13.21
CA ARG A 34 1.87 -0.62 13.71
C ARG A 34 2.94 -0.38 12.67
N VAL A 35 4.16 -0.25 13.12
CA VAL A 35 5.37 -0.17 12.31
C VAL A 35 6.39 -1.17 12.85
N MET A 36 7.28 -1.63 11.99
CA MET A 36 8.41 -2.46 12.41
C MET A 36 9.48 -1.56 13.02
N GLU A 37 9.84 -1.82 14.26
CA GLU A 37 10.92 -1.11 14.94
C GLU A 37 12.27 -1.43 14.26
N PRO A 38 13.04 -0.43 13.86
CA PRO A 38 14.37 -0.65 13.29
C PRO A 38 15.26 -1.44 14.25
N ASN A 39 16.07 -2.37 13.71
CA ASN A 39 17.03 -3.23 14.43
C ASN A 39 16.45 -4.33 15.32
N THR A 40 15.19 -4.30 15.71
CA THR A 40 14.58 -5.35 16.54
C THR A 40 13.64 -6.26 15.77
N GLY A 41 13.07 -5.76 14.67
CA GLY A 41 12.04 -6.45 13.89
C GLY A 41 10.70 -6.61 14.60
N LYS A 42 10.48 -5.92 15.73
CA LYS A 42 9.24 -5.97 16.50
C LYS A 42 8.20 -5.01 15.94
N ASP A 43 6.97 -5.45 15.88
CA ASP A 43 5.84 -4.57 15.60
C ASP A 43 5.52 -3.70 16.81
N ILE A 44 5.62 -2.38 16.64
CA ILE A 44 5.32 -1.38 17.67
C ILE A 44 4.31 -0.37 17.17
N ILE A 45 3.60 0.27 18.11
CA ILE A 45 2.78 1.46 17.84
C ILE A 45 3.68 2.66 18.06
N PHE A 46 3.93 3.43 16.98
CA PHE A 46 4.76 4.62 17.03
C PHE A 46 4.13 5.74 16.19
N LYS A 47 3.24 6.49 16.81
CA LYS A 47 2.37 7.46 16.14
C LYS A 47 3.12 8.61 15.46
N GLU A 48 4.32 8.96 15.95
CA GLU A 48 5.16 9.97 15.32
C GLU A 48 5.64 9.54 13.91
N TYR A 49 5.76 8.23 13.67
CA TYR A 49 6.09 7.65 12.38
C TYR A 49 4.84 7.41 11.54
N LYS A 50 3.86 6.69 12.12
CA LYS A 50 2.62 6.29 11.48
C LYS A 50 1.47 6.39 12.48
N ASP A 51 0.58 7.34 12.26
CA ASP A 51 -0.68 7.42 12.99
C ASP A 51 -1.82 7.01 12.06
N SER A 52 -2.38 5.84 12.31
CA SER A 52 -3.48 5.24 11.53
C SER A 52 -4.27 4.26 12.39
N SER A 53 -5.40 3.84 11.85
CA SER A 53 -6.16 2.68 12.32
C SER A 53 -6.23 1.66 11.21
N ASP A 54 -5.81 0.42 11.49
CA ASP A 54 -5.58 -0.61 10.49
C ASP A 54 -6.45 -1.85 10.71
N VAL A 55 -6.80 -2.52 9.60
CA VAL A 55 -7.31 -3.89 9.57
C VAL A 55 -6.28 -4.73 8.82
N ARG A 56 -5.75 -5.76 9.49
CA ARG A 56 -4.86 -6.75 8.85
C ARG A 56 -5.71 -7.77 8.11
N MET A 57 -5.40 -8.00 6.85
CA MET A 57 -6.09 -8.92 5.96
C MET A 57 -5.17 -10.06 5.53
N ASP A 58 -5.75 -11.23 5.23
CA ASP A 58 -5.04 -12.38 4.66
C ASP A 58 -5.74 -12.80 3.35
N LEU A 59 -5.03 -12.74 2.22
CA LEU A 59 -5.56 -13.11 0.89
C LEU A 59 -5.96 -14.59 0.77
N ARG A 60 -5.50 -15.45 1.70
CA ARG A 60 -5.88 -16.87 1.73
C ARG A 60 -7.28 -17.10 2.29
N GLU A 61 -7.83 -16.11 2.99
CA GLU A 61 -9.20 -16.19 3.51
C GLU A 61 -10.20 -15.91 2.40
N GLU A 62 -11.26 -16.72 2.36
CA GLU A 62 -12.37 -16.48 1.44
C GLU A 62 -13.32 -15.41 2.02
N ASN A 63 -13.16 -14.17 1.59
CA ASN A 63 -14.02 -13.05 1.98
C ASN A 63 -14.30 -12.12 0.80
N GLU A 64 -15.29 -11.25 0.95
CA GLU A 64 -15.73 -10.32 -0.10
C GLU A 64 -14.62 -9.34 -0.50
N ILE A 65 -13.82 -8.85 0.45
CA ILE A 65 -12.78 -7.86 0.19
C ILE A 65 -11.66 -8.46 -0.68
N ASN A 66 -11.26 -9.70 -0.38
CA ASN A 66 -10.26 -10.42 -1.18
C ASN A 66 -10.76 -10.71 -2.60
N LYS A 67 -12.07 -10.98 -2.77
CA LYS A 67 -12.70 -11.15 -4.10
C LYS A 67 -12.71 -9.86 -4.93
N ILE A 68 -12.64 -8.70 -4.29
CA ILE A 68 -12.49 -7.39 -4.95
C ILE A 68 -11.01 -7.09 -5.26
N ILE A 69 -10.14 -7.17 -4.24
CA ILE A 69 -8.74 -6.74 -4.33
C ILE A 69 -7.95 -7.61 -5.30
N LEU A 70 -8.04 -8.95 -5.18
CA LEU A 70 -7.14 -9.86 -5.89
C LEU A 70 -7.27 -9.81 -7.42
N PRO A 71 -8.47 -9.80 -8.03
CA PRO A 71 -8.61 -9.68 -9.48
C PRO A 71 -8.11 -8.33 -10.02
N SER A 72 -8.38 -7.25 -9.31
CA SER A 72 -7.91 -5.90 -9.66
C SER A 72 -6.39 -5.82 -9.59
N LEU A 73 -5.79 -6.32 -8.52
CA LEU A 73 -4.33 -6.32 -8.33
C LEU A 73 -3.63 -7.18 -9.39
N THR A 74 -4.19 -8.36 -9.72
CA THR A 74 -3.69 -9.23 -10.79
C THR A 74 -3.66 -8.50 -12.14
N LYS A 75 -4.69 -7.71 -12.45
CA LYS A 75 -4.72 -6.89 -13.67
C LYS A 75 -3.65 -5.78 -13.62
N CYS A 76 -3.53 -5.06 -12.50
CA CYS A 76 -2.57 -3.97 -12.37
C CYS A 76 -1.12 -4.48 -12.47
N ILE A 77 -0.78 -5.58 -11.80
CA ILE A 77 0.58 -6.16 -11.87
C ILE A 77 0.90 -6.71 -13.26
N SER A 78 -0.07 -7.27 -13.98
CA SER A 78 0.11 -7.68 -15.37
C SER A 78 0.44 -6.50 -16.29
N LEU A 79 -0.19 -5.34 -16.07
CA LEU A 79 0.14 -4.11 -16.81
C LEU A 79 1.52 -3.58 -16.43
N TYR A 80 1.89 -3.67 -15.15
CA TYR A 80 3.20 -3.27 -14.65
C TYR A 80 4.32 -4.09 -15.29
N THR A 81 4.23 -5.43 -15.25
CA THR A 81 5.24 -6.34 -15.83
C THR A 81 5.33 -6.19 -17.35
N LYS A 82 4.21 -5.96 -18.05
CA LYS A 82 4.22 -5.65 -19.48
C LYS A 82 4.98 -4.36 -19.80
N LYS A 83 4.87 -3.34 -18.96
CA LYS A 83 5.59 -2.05 -19.11
C LYS A 83 7.06 -2.16 -18.69
N HIS A 84 7.34 -3.04 -17.74
CA HIS A 84 8.66 -3.29 -17.16
C HIS A 84 9.08 -4.76 -17.33
N PRO A 85 9.36 -5.21 -18.58
CA PRO A 85 9.59 -6.63 -18.87
C PRO A 85 10.82 -7.22 -18.17
N GLN A 86 11.73 -6.38 -17.63
CA GLN A 86 12.86 -6.80 -16.81
C GLN A 86 12.43 -7.57 -15.55
N MET A 87 11.20 -7.35 -15.08
CA MET A 87 10.61 -8.10 -13.96
C MET A 87 10.49 -9.60 -14.23
N ASN A 88 10.49 -10.01 -15.51
CA ASN A 88 10.45 -11.42 -15.90
C ASN A 88 11.84 -12.10 -15.83
N ASN A 89 12.91 -11.33 -15.57
CA ASN A 89 14.28 -11.81 -15.54
C ASN A 89 14.87 -11.84 -14.11
N ILE A 90 14.07 -11.55 -13.10
CA ILE A 90 14.44 -11.71 -11.70
C ILE A 90 13.88 -13.05 -11.17
N ASP A 91 14.27 -13.43 -9.98
CA ASP A 91 13.80 -14.66 -9.33
C ASP A 91 12.29 -14.64 -9.10
N TYR A 92 11.68 -15.77 -8.76
CA TYR A 92 10.23 -15.88 -8.59
C TYR A 92 9.73 -15.01 -7.46
N TRP A 93 8.62 -14.34 -7.71
CA TRP A 93 7.95 -13.45 -6.75
C TRP A 93 6.44 -13.51 -6.96
N GLU A 94 5.71 -13.32 -5.88
CA GLU A 94 4.24 -13.29 -5.88
C GLU A 94 3.70 -12.24 -4.90
N VAL A 95 2.39 -12.04 -4.90
CA VAL A 95 1.74 -11.18 -3.93
C VAL A 95 1.89 -11.77 -2.51
N ASP A 96 2.29 -10.94 -1.54
CA ASP A 96 2.25 -11.32 -0.12
C ASP A 96 0.79 -11.59 0.26
N HIS A 97 0.55 -12.72 0.94
CA HIS A 97 -0.79 -13.05 1.40
C HIS A 97 -1.30 -12.09 2.50
N ILE A 98 -0.42 -11.38 3.19
CA ILE A 98 -0.80 -10.37 4.18
C ILE A 98 -0.78 -8.97 3.56
N TYR A 99 -1.88 -8.23 3.79
CA TYR A 99 -1.97 -6.83 3.43
C TYR A 99 -2.76 -6.05 4.49
N ASN A 100 -2.80 -4.72 4.39
CA ASN A 100 -3.46 -3.87 5.36
C ASN A 100 -4.47 -2.95 4.67
N LEU A 101 -5.64 -2.81 5.29
CA LEU A 101 -6.55 -1.71 5.05
C LEU A 101 -6.24 -0.66 6.13
N GLN A 102 -6.05 0.60 5.73
CA GLN A 102 -5.60 1.65 6.64
C GLN A 102 -6.51 2.87 6.54
N LYS A 103 -6.90 3.38 7.69
CA LYS A 103 -7.70 4.60 7.87
C LYS A 103 -6.83 5.66 8.54
N TYR A 104 -6.80 6.83 7.96
CA TYR A 104 -6.16 8.02 8.49
C TYR A 104 -7.21 9.10 8.68
N ASN A 105 -7.51 9.47 9.93
CA ASN A 105 -8.39 10.60 10.22
C ASN A 105 -7.68 11.93 9.89
N PRO A 106 -8.40 13.06 9.82
CA PRO A 106 -7.78 14.37 9.65
C PRO A 106 -6.61 14.59 10.61
N GLY A 107 -5.47 15.03 10.07
CA GLY A 107 -4.22 15.20 10.80
C GLY A 107 -3.35 13.95 10.94
N GLN A 108 -3.83 12.78 10.58
CA GLN A 108 -3.08 11.52 10.64
C GLN A 108 -2.43 11.19 9.28
N CYS A 109 -1.25 10.58 9.30
CA CYS A 109 -0.56 10.06 8.12
C CYS A 109 0.54 9.06 8.51
N PHE A 110 1.16 8.46 7.52
CA PHE A 110 2.47 7.83 7.66
C PHE A 110 3.51 8.91 7.34
N ALA A 111 3.93 9.66 8.38
CA ALA A 111 4.74 10.86 8.23
C ALA A 111 6.22 10.57 7.97
N SER A 112 6.73 9.44 8.48
CA SER A 112 8.14 9.08 8.30
C SER A 112 8.41 8.67 6.86
N SER A 113 9.42 9.30 6.25
CA SER A 113 9.96 8.85 4.97
C SER A 113 10.58 7.46 5.12
N HIS A 114 10.13 6.50 4.32
CA HIS A 114 10.52 5.10 4.42
C HIS A 114 10.53 4.40 3.06
N CYS A 115 11.13 3.23 3.02
CA CYS A 115 10.97 2.26 1.95
C CYS A 115 10.52 0.92 2.54
N GLU A 116 9.99 0.05 1.71
CA GLU A 116 9.39 -1.21 2.17
C GLU A 116 10.43 -2.29 2.44
N ASN A 117 11.57 -2.23 1.76
CA ASN A 117 12.72 -3.14 1.90
C ASN A 117 13.83 -2.46 2.70
N ALA A 118 13.62 -2.26 4.01
CA ALA A 118 14.51 -1.49 4.86
C ALA A 118 15.30 -2.33 5.87
N SER A 119 15.10 -3.65 5.91
CA SER A 119 15.74 -4.53 6.90
C SER A 119 15.88 -5.96 6.37
N ILE A 120 16.65 -6.79 7.08
CA ILE A 120 16.76 -8.22 6.77
C ILE A 120 15.38 -8.90 6.75
N VAL A 121 14.51 -8.54 7.69
CA VAL A 121 13.15 -9.11 7.80
C VAL A 121 12.25 -8.75 6.63
N THR A 122 12.52 -7.64 5.94
CA THR A 122 11.74 -7.17 4.78
C THR A 122 12.53 -7.24 3.46
N SER A 123 13.73 -7.86 3.48
CA SER A 123 14.66 -7.89 2.33
C SER A 123 14.09 -8.62 1.10
N TYR A 124 13.11 -9.48 1.28
CA TYR A 124 12.43 -10.23 0.22
C TYR A 124 11.35 -9.42 -0.52
N ARG A 125 11.01 -8.21 -0.07
CA ARG A 125 10.03 -7.35 -0.75
C ARG A 125 10.58 -6.79 -2.05
N VAL A 126 9.86 -7.03 -3.15
CA VAL A 126 10.24 -6.62 -4.52
C VAL A 126 9.52 -5.36 -4.93
N LEU A 127 8.17 -5.36 -4.79
CA LEU A 127 7.31 -4.24 -5.10
C LEU A 127 6.38 -3.96 -3.93
N ALA A 128 5.95 -2.72 -3.81
CA ALA A 128 4.80 -2.33 -3.01
C ALA A 128 3.62 -2.00 -3.92
N TRP A 129 2.41 -2.18 -3.40
CA TRP A 129 1.18 -1.74 -4.05
C TRP A 129 0.26 -1.04 -3.06
N MET A 130 -0.55 -0.11 -3.56
CA MET A 130 -1.50 0.63 -2.76
C MET A 130 -2.71 1.06 -3.60
N TYR A 131 -3.91 0.93 -3.03
CA TYR A 131 -5.13 1.54 -3.55
C TYR A 131 -5.54 2.72 -2.70
N TYR A 132 -5.92 3.83 -3.33
CA TYR A 132 -6.71 4.88 -2.69
C TYR A 132 -8.19 4.49 -2.78
N LEU A 133 -8.85 4.34 -1.64
CA LEU A 133 -10.25 3.92 -1.57
C LEU A 133 -11.22 5.11 -1.58
N ASN A 134 -10.71 6.32 -1.41
CA ASN A 134 -11.47 7.57 -1.58
C ASN A 134 -10.57 8.67 -2.15
N THR A 135 -11.21 9.68 -2.75
CA THR A 135 -10.51 10.90 -3.14
C THR A 135 -10.35 11.80 -1.93
N VAL A 136 -9.14 12.35 -1.74
CA VAL A 136 -8.82 13.34 -0.72
C VAL A 136 -8.26 14.57 -1.43
N LYS A 137 -8.93 15.71 -1.29
CA LYS A 137 -8.59 16.97 -2.00
C LYS A 137 -7.62 17.85 -1.20
N ASP A 138 -7.66 17.74 0.14
CA ASP A 138 -6.77 18.45 1.04
C ASP A 138 -5.58 17.56 1.41
N GLY A 139 -4.63 17.38 0.51
CA GLY A 139 -3.47 16.51 0.71
C GLY A 139 -3.81 15.03 0.49
N GLY A 140 -3.52 14.17 1.48
CA GLY A 140 -3.85 12.74 1.47
C GLY A 140 -3.04 11.88 0.51
N GLY A 141 -2.25 12.46 -0.38
CA GLY A 141 -1.45 11.79 -1.39
C GLY A 141 -0.22 11.06 -0.82
N THR A 142 0.65 10.62 -1.73
CA THR A 142 1.94 10.00 -1.41
C THR A 142 3.05 10.75 -2.12
N GLN A 143 4.04 11.21 -1.36
CA GLN A 143 5.25 11.84 -1.86
C GLN A 143 6.34 10.80 -2.02
N PHE A 144 6.98 10.76 -3.20
CA PHE A 144 8.20 9.99 -3.48
C PHE A 144 9.40 10.93 -3.47
N ASP A 145 10.22 10.85 -2.43
CA ASP A 145 11.22 11.87 -2.10
C ASP A 145 12.34 11.97 -3.15
N ASN A 146 12.89 10.82 -3.58
CA ASN A 146 13.99 10.78 -4.53
C ASN A 146 13.62 11.27 -5.94
N TYR A 147 12.34 11.37 -6.23
CA TYR A 147 11.84 11.78 -7.58
C TYR A 147 11.10 13.11 -7.54
N GLU A 148 10.86 13.69 -6.37
CA GLU A 148 10.03 14.89 -6.19
C GLU A 148 8.62 14.73 -6.79
N ILE A 149 8.07 13.51 -6.75
CA ILE A 149 6.76 13.17 -7.30
C ILE A 149 5.76 13.03 -6.17
N ALA A 150 4.70 13.84 -6.22
CA ALA A 150 3.51 13.67 -5.39
C ALA A 150 2.40 13.01 -6.21
N VAL A 151 1.86 11.91 -5.71
CA VAL A 151 0.70 11.25 -6.30
C VAL A 151 -0.54 11.56 -5.48
N GLU A 152 -1.54 12.14 -6.11
CA GLU A 152 -2.81 12.52 -5.47
C GLU A 152 -3.62 11.29 -5.07
N ALA A 153 -4.32 11.40 -3.93
CA ALA A 153 -5.30 10.42 -3.47
C ALA A 153 -6.58 10.51 -4.30
N VAL A 154 -6.71 9.66 -5.30
CA VAL A 154 -7.89 9.56 -6.18
C VAL A 154 -8.54 8.20 -6.01
N GLU A 155 -9.84 8.18 -5.70
CA GLU A 155 -10.64 6.96 -5.52
C GLU A 155 -10.43 5.95 -6.66
N GLY A 156 -10.22 4.69 -6.31
CA GLY A 156 -10.03 3.60 -7.24
C GLY A 156 -8.67 3.55 -7.92
N ARG A 157 -7.74 4.47 -7.61
CA ARG A 157 -6.38 4.43 -8.17
C ARG A 157 -5.53 3.38 -7.45
N CYS A 158 -4.89 2.50 -8.23
CA CYS A 158 -3.84 1.61 -7.76
C CYS A 158 -2.47 2.21 -8.07
N LEU A 159 -1.54 2.18 -7.11
CA LEU A 159 -0.12 2.46 -7.31
C LEU A 159 0.68 1.16 -7.17
N ILE A 160 1.74 1.01 -7.99
CA ILE A 160 2.75 -0.05 -7.86
C ILE A 160 4.12 0.60 -8.05
N TRP A 161 5.06 0.30 -7.13
CA TRP A 161 6.43 0.83 -7.18
C TRP A 161 7.44 -0.14 -6.56
N PRO A 162 8.76 -0.02 -6.89
CA PRO A 162 9.80 -0.83 -6.29
C PRO A 162 9.89 -0.62 -4.77
N ALA A 163 10.05 -1.70 -4.02
CA ALA A 163 10.08 -1.68 -2.55
C ALA A 163 11.39 -1.10 -1.96
N TYR A 164 12.41 -0.85 -2.79
CA TYR A 164 13.79 -0.56 -2.39
C TYR A 164 14.02 0.88 -1.92
N TRP A 165 15.18 1.10 -1.31
CA TRP A 165 15.67 2.40 -0.79
C TRP A 165 15.68 3.53 -1.85
N THR A 166 15.67 3.20 -3.13
CA THR A 166 15.52 4.18 -4.21
C THR A 166 14.15 4.84 -4.26
N HIS A 167 13.15 4.27 -3.56
CA HIS A 167 11.76 4.73 -3.56
C HIS A 167 11.29 5.11 -2.16
N PHE A 168 12.11 5.89 -1.45
CA PHE A 168 11.68 6.51 -0.19
C PHE A 168 10.44 7.36 -0.43
N HIS A 169 9.44 7.19 0.42
CA HIS A 169 8.17 7.88 0.31
C HIS A 169 7.52 8.09 1.68
N HIS A 170 6.59 9.02 1.73
CA HIS A 170 5.77 9.28 2.91
C HIS A 170 4.36 9.73 2.52
N GLY A 171 3.43 9.65 3.48
CA GLY A 171 2.06 10.11 3.30
C GLY A 171 1.95 11.63 3.47
N ILE A 172 1.30 12.30 2.52
CA ILE A 172 0.94 13.71 2.66
C ILE A 172 -0.28 13.78 3.57
N VAL A 173 -0.18 14.56 4.67
CA VAL A 173 -1.28 14.72 5.62
C VAL A 173 -2.46 15.45 4.98
N SER A 174 -3.69 14.97 5.26
CA SER A 174 -4.91 15.76 5.08
C SER A 174 -5.34 16.34 6.42
N LYS A 175 -5.63 17.64 6.46
CA LYS A 175 -6.07 18.31 7.70
C LYS A 175 -7.57 18.23 7.92
N THR A 176 -8.33 17.97 6.89
CA THR A 176 -9.81 18.10 6.90
C THR A 176 -10.54 16.84 6.49
N GLU A 177 -9.88 15.92 5.77
CA GLU A 177 -10.54 14.74 5.19
C GLU A 177 -9.92 13.45 5.72
N THR A 178 -10.75 12.43 5.88
CA THR A 178 -10.30 11.06 6.18
C THR A 178 -9.81 10.37 4.92
N LYS A 179 -8.65 9.73 4.98
CA LYS A 179 -8.08 8.90 3.93
C LYS A 179 -8.24 7.42 4.24
N TYR A 180 -8.63 6.64 3.24
CA TYR A 180 -8.67 5.18 3.29
C TYR A 180 -7.80 4.60 2.18
N ILE A 181 -6.99 3.60 2.51
CA ILE A 181 -6.16 2.85 1.56
C ILE A 181 -6.18 1.35 1.83
N ALA A 182 -5.87 0.56 0.79
CA ALA A 182 -5.43 -0.82 0.92
C ALA A 182 -3.98 -0.90 0.44
N THR A 183 -3.08 -1.57 1.16
CA THR A 183 -1.66 -1.65 0.81
C THR A 183 -1.02 -2.97 1.19
N GLY A 184 -0.08 -3.43 0.38
CA GLY A 184 0.67 -4.66 0.58
C GLY A 184 1.89 -4.74 -0.33
N TRP A 185 2.41 -5.94 -0.50
CA TRP A 185 3.69 -6.17 -1.15
C TRP A 185 3.64 -7.33 -2.14
N PHE A 186 4.64 -7.37 -3.01
CA PHE A 186 5.04 -8.56 -3.76
C PHE A 186 6.42 -8.97 -3.26
N ASN A 187 6.59 -10.25 -2.96
CA ASN A 187 7.77 -10.79 -2.30
C ASN A 187 8.43 -11.86 -3.14
N TYR A 188 9.76 -11.98 -3.05
CA TYR A 188 10.44 -13.20 -3.50
C TYR A 188 9.91 -14.41 -2.74
N ILE A 189 9.82 -15.54 -3.42
CA ILE A 189 9.41 -16.82 -2.86
C ILE A 189 10.46 -17.88 -3.15
N ASP A 190 10.69 -18.77 -2.18
CA ASP A 190 11.47 -19.98 -2.39
C ASP A 190 10.61 -21.00 -3.12
N ILE A 191 11.08 -21.47 -4.28
CA ILE A 191 10.48 -22.61 -4.96
C ILE A 191 11.23 -23.85 -4.46
N VAL A 192 10.71 -24.49 -3.42
CA VAL A 192 11.20 -25.77 -2.92
C VAL A 192 10.53 -26.91 -3.66
#